data_f93ea933b3a7a043bd2cfdf83260b787
#
_entry.id   f93ea933b3a7a043bd2cfdf83260b787
#
_cell.length_a   1.000
_cell.length_b   1.000
_cell.length_c   1.000
_cell.angle_alpha   90.00
_cell.angle_beta   90.00
_cell.angle_gamma   90.00
#
_symmetry.space_group_name_H-M   'P 1'
#
loop_
_entity.id
_entity.type
_entity.pdbx_description
1 polymer ?
#
loop_
_entity_poly.entity_id
_entity_poly.type
_entity_poly.pdbx_seq_one_letter_code
_entity_poly.pdbx_strand_id
1 'polypeptide(L)'
;MILYLDTSSLVKIYLEESHSDLVREWVGTAEAVATSLVAYPEALSAFARRNAHGDLESGAFEAVRQSFESDWPAYVLLPLQERKAGALAVKHLIRGFDAVHLAAASELRSALPEDGVVFSCFDRKLLQAARAEGIPVLVPAVEDLG
;
A
#
# COMPACT_ATOMS: atom_id res chain seq x y z
N MET A 1 -11.52 -4.67 -10.57
CA MET A 1 -11.37 -3.86 -9.34
C MET A 1 -10.04 -3.12 -9.36
N ILE A 2 -9.98 -1.98 -8.70
CA ILE A 2 -8.74 -1.26 -8.47
C ILE A 2 -8.20 -1.68 -7.11
N LEU A 3 -6.94 -2.08 -7.07
CA LEU A 3 -6.28 -2.49 -5.84
C LEU A 3 -5.50 -1.31 -5.27
N TYR A 4 -5.92 -0.82 -4.11
CA TYR A 4 -5.17 0.20 -3.38
C TYR A 4 -4.15 -0.47 -2.48
N LEU A 5 -2.89 -0.08 -2.63
CA LEU A 5 -1.79 -0.57 -1.80
C LEU A 5 -1.29 0.54 -0.89
N ASP A 6 -1.22 0.28 0.43
CA ASP A 6 -0.41 1.12 1.30
C ASP A 6 1.06 0.83 1.04
N THR A 7 1.97 1.55 1.68
CA THR A 7 3.40 1.36 1.43
C THR A 7 3.87 -0.03 1.82
N SER A 8 3.34 -0.62 2.90
CA SER A 8 3.74 -1.95 3.34
C SER A 8 3.43 -3.02 2.30
N SER A 9 2.32 -2.88 1.57
CA SER A 9 1.96 -3.77 0.48
C SER A 9 2.76 -3.46 -0.79
N LEU A 10 2.90 -2.18 -1.12
CA LEU A 10 3.60 -1.72 -2.32
C LEU A 10 5.04 -2.23 -2.37
N VAL A 11 5.78 -2.12 -1.26
CA VAL A 11 7.18 -2.55 -1.21
C VAL A 11 7.34 -4.06 -1.43
N LYS A 12 6.31 -4.85 -1.15
CA LYS A 12 6.34 -6.30 -1.36
C LYS A 12 6.39 -6.68 -2.84
N ILE A 13 6.01 -5.79 -3.74
CA ILE A 13 6.16 -6.01 -5.18
C ILE A 13 7.64 -6.08 -5.54
N TYR A 14 8.46 -5.26 -4.89
CA TYR A 14 9.86 -5.01 -5.28
C TYR A 14 10.87 -5.71 -4.39
N LEU A 15 10.53 -6.00 -3.14
CA LEU A 15 11.39 -6.69 -2.19
C LEU A 15 10.85 -8.08 -1.89
N GLU A 16 11.74 -9.05 -1.68
CA GLU A 16 11.35 -10.37 -1.21
C GLU A 16 11.16 -10.35 0.29
N GLU A 17 9.93 -10.50 0.73
CA GLU A 17 9.56 -10.60 2.15
C GLU A 17 8.28 -11.43 2.27
N SER A 18 7.79 -11.63 3.49
CA SER A 18 6.55 -12.37 3.72
C SER A 18 5.42 -11.79 2.87
N HIS A 19 4.68 -12.67 2.19
CA HIS A 19 3.53 -12.35 1.34
C HIS A 19 3.85 -11.59 0.05
N SER A 20 5.12 -11.46 -0.34
CA SER A 20 5.48 -10.82 -1.61
C SER A 20 4.83 -11.51 -2.81
N ASP A 21 4.88 -12.84 -2.86
CA ASP A 21 4.25 -13.60 -3.95
C ASP A 21 2.75 -13.36 -4.01
N LEU A 22 2.11 -13.28 -2.84
CA LEU A 22 0.66 -13.05 -2.73
C LEU A 22 0.28 -11.66 -3.25
N VAL A 23 1.04 -10.63 -2.85
CA VAL A 23 0.77 -9.26 -3.34
C VAL A 23 0.96 -9.19 -4.85
N ARG A 24 2.00 -9.80 -5.39
CA ARG A 24 2.23 -9.84 -6.84
C ARG A 24 1.09 -10.54 -7.58
N GLU A 25 0.54 -11.61 -7.00
CA GLU A 25 -0.63 -12.29 -7.54
C GLU A 25 -1.84 -11.35 -7.57
N TRP A 26 -2.13 -10.66 -6.47
CA TRP A 26 -3.23 -9.70 -6.40
C TRP A 26 -3.07 -8.57 -7.43
N VAL A 27 -1.87 -8.03 -7.56
CA VAL A 27 -1.57 -7.00 -8.55
C VAL A 27 -1.84 -7.51 -9.97
N GLY A 28 -1.48 -8.76 -10.23
CA GLY A 28 -1.70 -9.38 -11.55
C GLY A 28 -3.16 -9.53 -11.93
N THR A 29 -4.07 -9.58 -10.95
CA THR A 29 -5.52 -9.72 -11.22
C THR A 29 -6.26 -8.40 -11.22
N ALA A 30 -5.65 -7.31 -10.74
CA ALA A 30 -6.29 -6.01 -10.66
C ALA A 30 -6.30 -5.30 -12.02
N GLU A 31 -7.35 -4.53 -12.28
CA GLU A 31 -7.42 -3.68 -13.48
C GLU A 31 -6.42 -2.54 -13.41
N ALA A 32 -6.20 -2.02 -12.20
CA ALA A 32 -5.23 -0.96 -11.93
C ALA A 32 -4.80 -1.03 -10.48
N VAL A 33 -3.62 -0.48 -10.19
CA VAL A 33 -3.08 -0.35 -8.84
C VAL A 33 -3.08 1.13 -8.48
N ALA A 34 -3.56 1.43 -7.28
CA ALA A 34 -3.60 2.79 -6.75
C ALA A 34 -2.78 2.89 -5.47
N THR A 35 -2.23 4.05 -5.22
CA THR A 35 -1.57 4.36 -3.95
C THR A 35 -1.56 5.89 -3.75
N SER A 36 -1.05 6.33 -2.62
CA SER A 36 -0.89 7.75 -2.33
C SER A 36 0.46 8.25 -2.85
N LEU A 37 0.53 9.53 -3.18
CA LEU A 37 1.80 10.20 -3.51
C LEU A 37 2.84 10.03 -2.39
N VAL A 38 2.42 9.92 -1.12
CA VAL A 38 3.36 9.74 0.00
C VAL A 38 4.08 8.39 -0.06
N ALA A 39 3.56 7.42 -0.81
CA ALA A 39 4.19 6.12 -0.95
C ALA A 39 5.53 6.20 -1.70
N TYR A 40 5.74 7.24 -2.51
CA TYR A 40 7.01 7.38 -3.24
C TYR A 40 8.21 7.51 -2.29
N PRO A 41 8.28 8.54 -1.43
CA PRO A 41 9.38 8.63 -0.48
C PRO A 41 9.39 7.51 0.56
N GLU A 42 8.23 7.00 0.97
CA GLU A 42 8.16 5.90 1.92
C GLU A 42 8.78 4.62 1.36
N ALA A 43 8.47 4.29 0.10
CA ALA A 43 9.00 3.09 -0.55
C ALA A 43 10.52 3.21 -0.75
N LEU A 44 11.00 4.35 -1.25
CA LEU A 44 12.43 4.57 -1.41
C LEU A 44 13.18 4.49 -0.09
N SER A 45 12.60 5.02 0.99
CA SER A 45 13.16 4.91 2.33
C SER A 45 13.25 3.45 2.78
N ALA A 46 12.21 2.66 2.53
CA ALA A 46 12.22 1.22 2.86
C ALA A 46 13.30 0.47 2.09
N PHE A 47 13.43 0.73 0.79
CA PHE A 47 14.47 0.09 -0.04
C PHE A 47 15.87 0.47 0.45
N ALA A 48 16.09 1.75 0.76
CA ALA A 48 17.37 2.25 1.25
C ALA A 48 17.75 1.62 2.59
N ARG A 49 16.79 1.46 3.51
CA ARG A 49 17.04 0.82 4.81
C ARG A 49 17.42 -0.65 4.65
N ARG A 50 16.74 -1.39 3.77
CA ARG A 50 17.07 -2.78 3.48
C ARG A 50 18.48 -2.90 2.92
N ASN A 51 18.84 -2.00 2.01
CA ASN A 51 20.19 -1.98 1.45
C ASN A 51 21.25 -1.65 2.51
N ALA A 52 20.99 -0.67 3.36
CA ALA A 52 21.92 -0.26 4.43
C ALA A 52 22.14 -1.37 5.46
N HIS A 53 21.13 -2.23 5.70
CA HIS A 53 21.26 -3.36 6.62
C HIS A 53 21.90 -4.59 5.97
N GLY A 54 22.30 -4.51 4.70
CA GLY A 54 22.94 -5.63 4.02
C GLY A 54 21.99 -6.73 3.57
N ASP A 55 20.69 -6.46 3.55
CA ASP A 55 19.67 -7.45 3.18
C ASP A 55 19.52 -7.63 1.66
N LEU A 56 20.17 -6.79 0.86
CA LEU A 56 20.11 -6.85 -0.59
C LEU A 56 21.47 -7.23 -1.16
N GLU A 57 21.44 -8.06 -2.20
CA GLU A 57 22.67 -8.40 -2.92
C GLU A 57 23.23 -7.19 -3.67
N SER A 58 24.51 -7.25 -4.02
CA SER A 58 25.18 -6.21 -4.80
C SER A 58 24.41 -5.91 -6.09
N GLY A 59 24.11 -4.65 -6.31
CA GLY A 59 23.35 -4.20 -7.49
C GLY A 59 21.83 -4.33 -7.37
N ALA A 60 21.34 -5.05 -6.38
CA ALA A 60 19.89 -5.25 -6.21
C ALA A 60 19.17 -3.94 -5.87
N PHE A 61 19.78 -3.07 -5.09
CA PHE A 61 19.17 -1.78 -4.71
C PHE A 61 18.85 -0.92 -5.94
N GLU A 62 19.81 -0.79 -6.87
CA GLU A 62 19.58 -0.02 -8.08
C GLU A 62 18.55 -0.68 -8.99
N ALA A 63 18.54 -2.01 -9.08
CA ALA A 63 17.54 -2.74 -9.85
C ALA A 63 16.12 -2.53 -9.29
N VAL A 64 15.99 -2.57 -7.96
CA VAL A 64 14.71 -2.31 -7.28
C VAL A 64 14.25 -0.87 -7.55
N ARG A 65 15.15 0.10 -7.43
CA ARG A 65 14.82 1.50 -7.70
C ARG A 65 14.35 1.70 -9.14
N GLN A 66 15.06 1.11 -10.09
CA GLN A 66 14.72 1.24 -11.51
C GLN A 66 13.35 0.63 -11.81
N SER A 67 13.06 -0.54 -11.27
CA SER A 67 11.74 -1.18 -11.43
C SER A 67 10.63 -0.31 -10.85
N PHE A 68 10.82 0.21 -9.65
CA PHE A 68 9.85 1.08 -8.99
C PHE A 68 9.62 2.37 -9.79
N GLU A 69 10.69 3.04 -10.22
CA GLU A 69 10.60 4.26 -11.03
C GLU A 69 9.87 4.01 -12.35
N SER A 70 10.12 2.88 -12.98
CA SER A 70 9.47 2.50 -14.23
C SER A 70 7.97 2.29 -14.05
N ASP A 71 7.56 1.70 -12.94
CA ASP A 71 6.15 1.39 -12.66
C ASP A 71 5.37 2.59 -12.14
N TRP A 72 6.02 3.50 -11.44
CA TRP A 72 5.37 4.59 -10.70
C TRP A 72 4.36 5.39 -11.53
N PRO A 73 4.67 5.85 -12.76
CA PRO A 73 3.72 6.63 -13.55
C PRO A 73 2.47 5.86 -13.97
N ALA A 74 2.50 4.52 -13.94
CA ALA A 74 1.35 3.69 -14.32
C ALA A 74 0.36 3.50 -13.17
N TYR A 75 0.74 3.82 -11.94
CA TYR A 75 -0.16 3.73 -10.79
C TYR A 75 -1.17 4.89 -10.79
N VAL A 76 -2.35 4.62 -10.26
CA VAL A 76 -3.32 5.67 -9.93
C VAL A 76 -2.83 6.34 -8.66
N LEU A 77 -2.37 7.59 -8.76
CA LEU A 77 -1.70 8.29 -7.67
C LEU A 77 -2.65 9.30 -7.03
N LEU A 78 -2.97 9.10 -5.76
CA LEU A 78 -3.90 9.94 -5.02
C LEU A 78 -3.14 11.06 -4.29
N PRO A 79 -3.66 12.29 -4.36
CA PRO A 79 -3.05 13.40 -3.63
C PRO A 79 -3.28 13.29 -2.12
N LEU A 80 -2.52 14.05 -1.36
CA LEU A 80 -2.67 14.12 0.09
C LEU A 80 -4.01 14.77 0.45
N GLN A 81 -4.78 14.07 1.28
CA GLN A 81 -6.05 14.55 1.84
C GLN A 81 -5.82 14.82 3.33
N GLU A 82 -5.08 15.88 3.66
CA GLU A 82 -4.57 16.10 5.02
C GLU A 82 -5.66 16.21 6.07
N ARG A 83 -6.76 16.87 5.76
CA ARG A 83 -7.83 17.05 6.75
C ARG A 83 -8.62 15.76 6.99
N LYS A 84 -8.91 15.02 5.93
CA LYS A 84 -9.57 13.72 6.03
C LYS A 84 -8.67 12.72 6.75
N ALA A 85 -7.39 12.70 6.42
CA ALA A 85 -6.40 11.85 7.08
C ALA A 85 -6.30 12.19 8.58
N GLY A 86 -6.25 13.47 8.92
CA GLY A 86 -6.22 13.91 10.32
C GLY A 86 -7.44 13.43 11.11
N ALA A 87 -8.63 13.56 10.52
CA ALA A 87 -9.87 13.09 11.16
C ALA A 87 -9.85 11.57 11.38
N LEU A 88 -9.37 10.80 10.38
CA LEU A 88 -9.28 9.35 10.50
C LEU A 88 -8.21 8.90 11.52
N ALA A 89 -7.10 9.64 11.59
CA ALA A 89 -6.06 9.36 12.59
C ALA A 89 -6.60 9.50 14.01
N VAL A 90 -7.37 10.53 14.28
CA VAL A 90 -8.02 10.75 15.58
C VAL A 90 -9.08 9.69 15.85
N LYS A 91 -9.93 9.42 14.88
CA LYS A 91 -11.04 8.47 15.03
C LYS A 91 -10.56 7.06 15.33
N HIS A 92 -9.52 6.60 14.63
CA HIS A 92 -9.05 5.22 14.71
C HIS A 92 -7.77 5.05 15.51
N LEU A 93 -7.17 6.13 16.00
CA LEU A 93 -5.91 6.11 16.75
C LEU A 93 -4.79 5.40 15.97
N ILE A 94 -4.71 5.68 14.67
CA ILE A 94 -3.68 5.15 13.79
C ILE A 94 -2.62 6.21 13.47
N ARG A 95 -1.46 5.74 12.99
CA ARG A 95 -0.35 6.64 12.64
C ARG A 95 -0.73 7.54 11.47
N GLY A 96 -0.11 8.73 11.42
CA GLY A 96 -0.43 9.74 10.42
C GLY A 96 -0.34 9.25 8.98
N PHE A 97 0.74 8.55 8.61
CA PHE A 97 0.87 8.04 7.23
C PHE A 97 -0.09 6.91 6.93
N ASP A 98 -0.44 6.08 7.91
CA ASP A 98 -1.49 5.07 7.74
C ASP A 98 -2.84 5.74 7.48
N ALA A 99 -3.13 6.84 8.19
CA ALA A 99 -4.34 7.62 7.97
C ALA A 99 -4.36 8.28 6.59
N VAL A 100 -3.20 8.70 6.07
CA VAL A 100 -3.09 9.24 4.70
C VAL A 100 -3.51 8.18 3.68
N HIS A 101 -3.03 6.93 3.83
CA HIS A 101 -3.42 5.83 2.95
C HIS A 101 -4.91 5.53 3.07
N LEU A 102 -5.44 5.49 4.29
CA LEU A 102 -6.86 5.22 4.51
C LEU A 102 -7.74 6.31 3.88
N ALA A 103 -7.35 7.58 4.03
CA ALA A 103 -8.07 8.70 3.43
C ALA A 103 -8.07 8.61 1.90
N ALA A 104 -6.92 8.28 1.31
CA ALA A 104 -6.79 8.14 -0.14
C ALA A 104 -7.67 7.00 -0.67
N ALA A 105 -7.65 5.85 -0.03
CA ALA A 105 -8.48 4.71 -0.42
C ALA A 105 -9.97 5.03 -0.28
N SER A 106 -10.35 5.71 0.79
CA SER A 106 -11.72 6.14 1.03
C SER A 106 -12.21 7.11 -0.05
N GLU A 107 -11.35 8.06 -0.44
CA GLU A 107 -11.67 9.03 -1.49
C GLU A 107 -11.85 8.33 -2.84
N LEU A 108 -10.96 7.43 -3.17
CA LEU A 108 -11.05 6.66 -4.40
C LEU A 108 -12.33 5.81 -4.44
N ARG A 109 -12.66 5.18 -3.32
CA ARG A 109 -13.87 4.37 -3.20
C ARG A 109 -15.13 5.21 -3.43
N SER A 110 -15.16 6.43 -2.90
CA SER A 110 -16.29 7.33 -3.08
C SER A 110 -16.53 7.74 -4.53
N ALA A 111 -15.47 7.72 -5.35
CA ALA A 111 -15.55 8.11 -6.75
C ALA A 111 -15.88 6.94 -7.69
N LEU A 112 -15.96 5.71 -7.20
CA LEU A 112 -16.15 4.51 -7.99
C LEU A 112 -17.37 3.71 -7.53
N PRO A 113 -17.87 2.75 -8.35
CA PRO A 113 -18.90 1.83 -7.90
C PRO A 113 -18.52 1.09 -6.63
N GLU A 114 -19.53 0.61 -5.89
CA GLU A 114 -19.37 0.05 -4.55
C GLU A 114 -18.24 -0.99 -4.40
N ASP A 115 -18.06 -1.85 -5.39
CA ASP A 115 -17.04 -2.90 -5.37
C ASP A 115 -15.79 -2.53 -6.20
N GLY A 116 -15.62 -1.24 -6.51
CA GLY A 116 -14.57 -0.78 -7.42
C GLY A 116 -13.19 -0.76 -6.81
N VAL A 117 -13.06 -0.66 -5.48
CA VAL A 117 -11.77 -0.55 -4.79
C VAL A 117 -11.64 -1.61 -3.72
N VAL A 118 -10.47 -2.24 -3.65
CA VAL A 118 -10.09 -3.16 -2.58
C VAL A 118 -8.78 -2.66 -1.99
N PHE A 119 -8.67 -2.67 -0.67
CA PHE A 119 -7.53 -2.12 0.07
C PHE A 119 -6.63 -3.25 0.57
N SER A 120 -5.33 -3.12 0.37
CA SER A 120 -4.33 -4.06 0.85
C SER A 120 -3.35 -3.39 1.79
N CYS A 121 -3.23 -3.90 3.00
CA CYS A 121 -2.20 -3.51 3.97
C CYS A 121 -1.89 -4.71 4.87
N PHE A 122 -0.76 -4.63 5.57
CA PHE A 122 -0.31 -5.70 6.47
C PHE A 122 -0.19 -5.21 7.91
N ASP A 123 -0.73 -4.03 8.21
CA ASP A 123 -0.83 -3.51 9.57
C ASP A 123 -2.22 -3.80 10.13
N ARG A 124 -2.27 -4.48 11.28
CA ARG A 124 -3.55 -4.92 11.88
C ARG A 124 -4.47 -3.75 12.22
N LYS A 125 -3.92 -2.67 12.81
CA LYS A 125 -4.73 -1.49 13.19
C LYS A 125 -5.30 -0.78 11.96
N LEU A 126 -4.50 -0.62 10.93
CA LEU A 126 -4.95 0.00 9.68
C LEU A 126 -6.02 -0.86 9.01
N LEU A 127 -5.83 -2.17 9.03
CA LEU A 127 -6.81 -3.10 8.47
C LEU A 127 -8.16 -3.00 9.19
N GLN A 128 -8.14 -2.95 10.52
CA GLN A 128 -9.36 -2.76 11.32
C GLN A 128 -10.04 -1.42 11.01
N ALA A 129 -9.25 -0.36 10.85
CA ALA A 129 -9.78 0.96 10.50
C ALA A 129 -10.43 0.95 9.12
N ALA A 130 -9.81 0.32 8.14
CA ALA A 130 -10.37 0.19 6.79
C ALA A 130 -11.71 -0.55 6.81
N ARG A 131 -11.79 -1.65 7.56
CA ARG A 131 -13.05 -2.39 7.73
C ARG A 131 -14.13 -1.53 8.41
N ALA A 132 -13.76 -0.77 9.44
CA ALA A 132 -14.70 0.11 10.13
C ALA A 132 -15.23 1.21 9.21
N GLU A 133 -14.43 1.67 8.24
CA GLU A 133 -14.88 2.63 7.23
C GLU A 133 -15.64 1.97 6.08
N GLY A 134 -15.86 0.66 6.12
CA GLY A 134 -16.61 -0.06 5.10
C GLY A 134 -15.84 -0.30 3.80
N ILE A 135 -14.52 -0.20 3.84
CA ILE A 135 -13.70 -0.43 2.65
C ILE A 135 -13.39 -1.93 2.55
N PRO A 136 -13.70 -2.58 1.41
CA PRO A 136 -13.30 -3.98 1.22
C PRO A 136 -11.79 -4.15 1.32
N VAL A 137 -11.34 -5.20 2.01
CA VAL A 137 -9.93 -5.47 2.24
C VAL A 137 -9.54 -6.81 1.63
N LEU A 138 -8.28 -6.90 1.22
CA LEU A 138 -7.71 -8.12 0.68
C LEU A 138 -6.59 -8.55 1.63
N VAL A 139 -6.74 -9.72 2.23
CA VAL A 139 -5.83 -10.23 3.26
C VAL A 139 -5.41 -11.65 2.93
N PRO A 140 -4.27 -12.12 3.48
CA PRO A 140 -3.89 -13.53 3.36
C PRO A 140 -4.96 -14.45 3.95
N ALA A 141 -4.97 -15.72 3.52
CA ALA A 141 -5.82 -16.74 4.14
C ALA A 141 -5.50 -16.84 5.64
N VAL A 142 -6.47 -17.30 6.44
CA VAL A 142 -6.35 -17.33 7.91
C VAL A 142 -5.10 -18.07 8.37
N GLU A 143 -4.77 -19.18 7.73
CA GLU A 143 -3.58 -19.98 8.03
C GLU A 143 -2.27 -19.24 7.78
N ASP A 144 -2.29 -18.20 6.97
CA ASP A 144 -1.10 -17.38 6.64
C ASP A 144 -0.92 -16.20 7.60
N LEU A 145 -1.88 -15.97 8.49
CA LEU A 145 -1.87 -14.87 9.45
C LEU A 145 -1.23 -15.26 10.79
N GLY A 146 -0.75 -16.48 10.88
CA GLY A 146 -0.22 -17.09 12.09
C GLY A 146 0.95 -16.40 12.77
#